data_b9494cd4012ab2bc66f238843f6ed23e
#
_entry.id   b9494cd4012ab2bc66f238843f6ed23e
#
_cell.length_a   1.000
_cell.length_b   1.000
_cell.length_c   1.000
_cell.angle_alpha   90.00
_cell.angle_beta   90.00
_cell.angle_gamma   90.00
#
_symmetry.space_group_name_H-M   'P 1'
#
loop_
_entity.id
_entity.type
_entity.pdbx_description
1 polymer ?
#
loop_
_entity_poly.entity_id
_entity_poly.type
_entity_poly.pdbx_seq_one_letter_code
_entity_poly.pdbx_strand_id
1 'polypeptide(L)'
;MPLPPMPLRTASNLTFFYALGYPIGALAVSAMSPMAVLAFRFGLAGMILSGWALISRVTWPTGRTLAHVLVAGLLTNALQFICLYLALLHGAPAVLGAVIISMNPVVTAVLATMFLGEGMTWTRVGALVLGVLAVLAACAGRLIAIGRVDTVVLLLLVALLAISAGGVYQQRFCSGVDFRATAALQNGVALLPVAVLATVMPFTVADPWKAAGAVAAVVLFNATLCMTLYVRAINNFGAAAVAMLFAVIPAVAGVLSWLMLGQRPDIGIAVGLVVGAAACWLNARVSRQQRENDPTGDGGRQHRVDPIHDAPVTG
;
A
#
# COMPACT_ATOMS: atom_id res chain seq x y z
N MET A 1 20.30 8.61 11.43
CA MET A 1 21.02 8.33 10.17
C MET A 1 20.05 8.41 9.02
N PRO A 2 20.36 9.09 7.91
CA PRO A 2 19.52 9.08 6.72
C PRO A 2 19.40 7.64 6.19
N LEU A 3 18.18 7.24 5.82
CA LEU A 3 17.94 5.91 5.25
C LEU A 3 18.66 5.76 3.92
N PRO A 4 19.24 4.57 3.61
CA PRO A 4 19.98 4.35 2.37
C PRO A 4 19.05 4.47 1.14
N PRO A 5 19.61 4.78 -0.05
CA PRO A 5 18.84 4.78 -1.28
C PRO A 5 18.38 3.36 -1.64
N MET A 6 17.15 3.24 -2.16
CA MET A 6 16.58 1.94 -2.54
C MET A 6 17.30 1.39 -3.79
N PRO A 7 17.81 0.15 -3.78
CA PRO A 7 18.40 -0.49 -4.96
C PRO A 7 17.38 -0.62 -6.10
N LEU A 8 17.83 -0.40 -7.34
CA LEU A 8 16.96 -0.46 -8.53
C LEU A 8 16.23 -1.81 -8.66
N ARG A 9 16.92 -2.92 -8.37
CA ARG A 9 16.31 -4.27 -8.39
C ARG A 9 15.12 -4.38 -7.42
N THR A 10 15.26 -3.85 -6.21
CA THR A 10 14.17 -3.84 -5.22
C THR A 10 13.00 -2.97 -5.71
N ALA A 11 13.31 -1.79 -6.23
CA ALA A 11 12.31 -0.89 -6.78
C ALA A 11 11.55 -1.52 -7.95
N SER A 12 12.25 -2.09 -8.93
CA SER A 12 11.65 -2.72 -10.11
C SER A 12 10.78 -3.93 -9.74
N ASN A 13 11.28 -4.82 -8.88
CA ASN A 13 10.52 -5.99 -8.45
C ASN A 13 9.25 -5.58 -7.70
N LEU A 14 9.36 -4.64 -6.76
CA LEU A 14 8.21 -4.17 -6.00
C LEU A 14 7.17 -3.51 -6.92
N THR A 15 7.62 -2.63 -7.83
CA THR A 15 6.74 -1.98 -8.82
C THR A 15 6.03 -3.00 -9.69
N PHE A 16 6.75 -3.99 -10.23
CA PHE A 16 6.19 -5.01 -11.12
C PHE A 16 5.14 -5.87 -10.41
N PHE A 17 5.48 -6.46 -9.25
CA PHE A 17 4.55 -7.34 -8.54
C PHE A 17 3.37 -6.58 -7.93
N TYR A 18 3.56 -5.31 -7.55
CA TYR A 18 2.45 -4.47 -7.10
C TYR A 18 1.50 -4.16 -8.26
N ALA A 19 2.03 -3.74 -9.41
CA ALA A 19 1.26 -3.45 -10.61
C ALA A 19 0.51 -4.68 -11.14
N LEU A 20 1.13 -5.86 -11.10
CA LEU A 20 0.54 -7.14 -11.49
C LEU A 20 -0.69 -7.49 -10.63
N GLY A 21 -0.72 -7.03 -9.38
CA GLY A 21 -1.85 -7.23 -8.47
C GLY A 21 -3.19 -6.70 -9.00
N TYR A 22 -3.19 -5.64 -9.81
CA TYR A 22 -4.43 -5.04 -10.35
C TYR A 22 -5.12 -5.94 -11.38
N PRO A 23 -4.47 -6.36 -12.48
CA PRO A 23 -5.12 -7.25 -13.45
C PRO A 23 -5.41 -8.64 -12.88
N ILE A 24 -4.54 -9.21 -12.05
CA ILE A 24 -4.81 -10.51 -11.41
C ILE A 24 -6.00 -10.39 -10.44
N GLY A 25 -6.09 -9.30 -9.68
CA GLY A 25 -7.23 -9.03 -8.81
C GLY A 25 -8.54 -8.93 -9.59
N ALA A 26 -8.54 -8.24 -10.74
CA ALA A 26 -9.70 -8.17 -11.62
C ALA A 26 -10.08 -9.55 -12.20
N LEU A 27 -9.10 -10.37 -12.60
CA LEU A 27 -9.34 -11.76 -13.01
C LEU A 27 -9.95 -12.59 -11.88
N ALA A 28 -9.45 -12.46 -10.65
CA ALA A 28 -9.96 -13.20 -9.51
C ALA A 28 -11.42 -12.82 -9.22
N VAL A 29 -11.74 -11.51 -9.19
CA VAL A 29 -13.12 -11.03 -8.96
C VAL A 29 -14.08 -11.42 -10.09
N SER A 30 -13.58 -11.61 -11.31
CA SER A 30 -14.43 -12.13 -12.42
C SER A 30 -14.76 -13.63 -12.30
N ALA A 31 -14.01 -14.38 -11.49
CA ALA A 31 -14.19 -15.83 -11.32
C ALA A 31 -14.86 -16.20 -9.99
N MET A 32 -14.78 -15.33 -8.98
CA MET A 32 -15.36 -15.56 -7.66
C MET A 32 -15.64 -14.24 -6.93
N SER A 33 -16.48 -14.31 -5.91
CA SER A 33 -16.84 -13.11 -5.13
C SER A 33 -15.63 -12.49 -4.42
N PRO A 34 -15.60 -11.15 -4.21
CA PRO A 34 -14.47 -10.45 -3.59
C PRO A 34 -14.09 -11.01 -2.22
N MET A 35 -15.07 -11.34 -1.39
CA MET A 35 -14.79 -11.87 -0.05
C MET A 35 -14.17 -13.26 -0.11
N ALA A 36 -14.55 -14.09 -1.07
CA ALA A 36 -13.91 -15.37 -1.31
C ALA A 36 -12.44 -15.19 -1.75
N VAL A 37 -12.18 -14.28 -2.71
CA VAL A 37 -10.80 -13.96 -3.13
C VAL A 37 -9.95 -13.51 -1.94
N LEU A 38 -10.46 -12.57 -1.14
CA LEU A 38 -9.72 -12.01 -0.01
C LEU A 38 -9.51 -13.03 1.12
N ALA A 39 -10.50 -13.90 1.38
CA ALA A 39 -10.35 -14.98 2.37
C ALA A 39 -9.22 -15.94 1.98
N PHE A 40 -9.20 -16.41 0.73
CA PHE A 40 -8.10 -17.26 0.24
C PHE A 40 -6.78 -16.50 0.19
N ARG A 41 -6.78 -15.24 -0.27
CA ARG A 41 -5.60 -14.39 -0.31
C ARG A 41 -4.94 -14.28 1.06
N PHE A 42 -5.67 -13.83 2.07
CA PHE A 42 -5.14 -13.59 3.39
C PHE A 42 -4.89 -14.88 4.18
N GLY A 43 -5.78 -15.87 4.04
CA GLY A 43 -5.63 -17.15 4.69
C GLY A 43 -4.39 -17.92 4.20
N LEU A 44 -4.27 -18.13 2.89
CA LEU A 44 -3.14 -18.87 2.31
C LEU A 44 -1.82 -18.10 2.45
N ALA A 45 -1.80 -16.80 2.16
CA ALA A 45 -0.58 -16.00 2.35
C ALA A 45 -0.18 -15.92 3.83
N GLY A 46 -1.14 -15.78 4.75
CA GLY A 46 -0.89 -15.81 6.18
C GLY A 46 -0.28 -17.14 6.64
N MET A 47 -0.77 -18.28 6.14
CA MET A 47 -0.20 -19.60 6.43
C MET A 47 1.23 -19.75 5.87
N ILE A 48 1.45 -19.38 4.61
CA ILE A 48 2.77 -19.47 3.97
C ILE A 48 3.79 -18.60 4.73
N LEU A 49 3.42 -17.34 5.03
CA LEU A 49 4.30 -16.40 5.70
C LEU A 49 4.54 -16.77 7.17
N SER A 50 3.53 -17.30 7.88
CA SER A 50 3.69 -17.81 9.24
C SER A 50 4.60 -19.03 9.26
N GLY A 51 4.45 -19.96 8.33
CA GLY A 51 5.35 -21.10 8.18
C GLY A 51 6.79 -20.65 7.92
N TRP A 52 6.99 -19.67 7.03
CA TRP A 52 8.32 -19.10 6.78
C TRP A 52 8.90 -18.41 8.02
N ALA A 53 8.12 -17.62 8.73
CA ALA A 53 8.56 -16.95 9.96
C ALA A 53 8.95 -17.96 11.05
N LEU A 54 8.16 -19.04 11.24
CA LEU A 54 8.44 -20.13 12.20
C LEU A 54 9.72 -20.88 11.84
N ILE A 55 9.88 -21.32 10.59
CA ILE A 55 11.08 -22.02 10.11
C ILE A 55 12.33 -21.12 10.27
N SER A 56 12.17 -19.83 10.02
CA SER A 56 13.25 -18.83 10.17
C SER A 56 13.52 -18.45 11.64
N ARG A 57 12.75 -18.98 12.59
CA ARG A 57 12.88 -18.72 14.04
C ARG A 57 12.91 -17.23 14.38
N VAL A 58 12.08 -16.43 13.69
CA VAL A 58 12.00 -14.99 13.95
C VAL A 58 11.35 -14.71 15.30
N THR A 59 11.75 -13.63 15.96
CA THR A 59 11.10 -13.15 17.19
C THR A 59 9.76 -12.51 16.85
N TRP A 60 8.69 -13.01 17.48
CA TRP A 60 7.34 -12.45 17.29
C TRP A 60 7.15 -11.22 18.19
N PRO A 61 6.56 -10.16 17.67
CA PRO A 61 6.25 -8.98 18.50
C PRO A 61 5.16 -9.34 19.53
N THR A 62 5.25 -8.72 20.71
CA THR A 62 4.31 -8.91 21.81
C THR A 62 3.79 -7.58 22.32
N GLY A 63 2.75 -7.60 23.16
CA GLY A 63 2.22 -6.42 23.82
C GLY A 63 1.83 -5.29 22.85
N ARG A 64 2.30 -4.07 23.13
CA ARG A 64 1.96 -2.88 22.31
C ARG A 64 2.50 -2.98 20.89
N THR A 65 3.68 -3.56 20.68
CA THR A 65 4.27 -3.72 19.36
C THR A 65 3.41 -4.63 18.49
N LEU A 66 2.88 -5.72 19.04
CA LEU A 66 1.93 -6.58 18.33
C LEU A 66 0.68 -5.78 17.91
N ALA A 67 0.09 -5.00 18.82
CA ALA A 67 -1.08 -4.17 18.51
C ALA A 67 -0.78 -3.19 17.35
N HIS A 68 0.39 -2.56 17.33
CA HIS A 68 0.78 -1.68 16.23
C HIS A 68 0.91 -2.42 14.89
N VAL A 69 1.49 -3.63 14.88
CA VAL A 69 1.60 -4.44 13.66
C VAL A 69 0.21 -4.84 13.15
N LEU A 70 -0.72 -5.19 14.04
CA LEU A 70 -2.09 -5.55 13.67
C LEU A 70 -2.86 -4.34 13.09
N VAL A 71 -2.74 -3.15 13.71
CA VAL A 71 -3.35 -1.92 13.18
C VAL A 71 -2.79 -1.59 11.79
N ALA A 72 -1.47 -1.66 11.59
CA ALA A 72 -0.88 -1.47 10.28
C ALA A 72 -1.43 -2.46 9.25
N GLY A 73 -1.61 -3.72 9.63
CA GLY A 73 -2.19 -4.76 8.77
C GLY A 73 -3.67 -4.52 8.42
N LEU A 74 -4.46 -4.04 9.39
CA LEU A 74 -5.85 -3.66 9.13
C LEU A 74 -5.96 -2.51 8.12
N LEU A 75 -5.05 -1.55 8.17
CA LEU A 75 -5.02 -0.44 7.20
C LEU A 75 -4.49 -0.90 5.84
N THR A 76 -3.26 -1.45 5.78
CA THR A 76 -2.56 -1.74 4.51
C THR A 76 -3.09 -2.97 3.80
N ASN A 77 -3.62 -3.96 4.51
CA ASN A 77 -4.14 -5.19 3.92
C ASN A 77 -5.68 -5.21 3.95
N ALA A 78 -6.33 -5.17 5.12
CA ALA A 78 -7.76 -5.36 5.18
C ALA A 78 -8.50 -4.22 4.47
N LEU A 79 -8.45 -3.00 5.01
CA LEU A 79 -9.26 -1.86 4.53
C LEU A 79 -8.92 -1.52 3.08
N GLN A 80 -7.62 -1.46 2.73
CA GLN A 80 -7.20 -1.17 1.35
C GLN A 80 -7.77 -2.19 0.36
N PHE A 81 -7.58 -3.50 0.61
CA PHE A 81 -7.96 -4.51 -0.37
C PHE A 81 -9.46 -4.79 -0.39
N ILE A 82 -10.16 -4.72 0.74
CA ILE A 82 -11.62 -4.79 0.75
C ILE A 82 -12.20 -3.69 -0.14
N CYS A 83 -11.79 -2.44 0.05
CA CYS A 83 -12.28 -1.33 -0.76
C CYS A 83 -11.89 -1.47 -2.23
N LEU A 84 -10.64 -1.87 -2.55
CA LEU A 84 -10.19 -2.08 -3.93
C LEU A 84 -11.00 -3.20 -4.63
N TYR A 85 -11.20 -4.34 -3.97
CA TYR A 85 -11.90 -5.48 -4.58
C TYR A 85 -13.41 -5.23 -4.71
N LEU A 86 -14.00 -4.49 -3.78
CA LEU A 86 -15.39 -4.03 -3.93
C LEU A 86 -15.51 -3.03 -5.09
N ALA A 87 -14.55 -2.13 -5.27
CA ALA A 87 -14.54 -1.25 -6.43
C ALA A 87 -14.45 -2.03 -7.75
N LEU A 88 -13.61 -3.06 -7.83
CA LEU A 88 -13.52 -3.95 -8.99
C LEU A 88 -14.84 -4.68 -9.25
N LEU A 89 -15.52 -5.19 -8.21
CA LEU A 89 -16.84 -5.81 -8.32
C LEU A 89 -17.88 -4.85 -8.89
N HIS A 90 -17.82 -3.56 -8.50
CA HIS A 90 -18.72 -2.52 -9.01
C HIS A 90 -18.29 -1.96 -10.38
N GLY A 91 -17.41 -2.67 -11.08
CA GLY A 91 -17.01 -2.35 -12.45
C GLY A 91 -15.94 -1.28 -12.57
N ALA A 92 -15.08 -1.09 -11.54
CA ALA A 92 -13.88 -0.28 -11.71
C ALA A 92 -12.91 -0.96 -12.68
N PRO A 93 -12.41 -0.26 -13.72
CA PRO A 93 -11.28 -0.77 -14.47
C PRO A 93 -10.05 -0.92 -13.55
N ALA A 94 -9.27 -1.98 -13.71
CA ALA A 94 -8.08 -2.22 -12.91
C ALA A 94 -7.10 -1.04 -12.96
N VAL A 95 -6.97 -0.42 -14.12
CA VAL A 95 -6.12 0.77 -14.34
C VAL A 95 -6.60 1.98 -13.52
N LEU A 96 -7.92 2.19 -13.37
CA LEU A 96 -8.46 3.29 -12.56
C LEU A 96 -8.03 3.15 -11.09
N GLY A 97 -8.12 1.93 -10.53
CA GLY A 97 -7.61 1.65 -9.19
C GLY A 97 -6.12 1.97 -9.06
N ALA A 98 -5.30 1.58 -10.05
CA ALA A 98 -3.88 1.87 -10.07
C ALA A 98 -3.60 3.39 -10.11
N VAL A 99 -4.33 4.16 -10.94
CA VAL A 99 -4.15 5.62 -11.06
C VAL A 99 -4.51 6.33 -9.76
N ILE A 100 -5.65 6.00 -9.13
CA ILE A 100 -6.05 6.64 -7.86
C ILE A 100 -5.05 6.30 -6.76
N ILE A 101 -4.66 5.04 -6.62
CA ILE A 101 -3.70 4.63 -5.58
C ILE A 101 -2.30 5.16 -5.87
N SER A 102 -1.97 5.53 -7.11
CA SER A 102 -0.70 6.19 -7.43
C SER A 102 -0.50 7.55 -6.77
N MET A 103 -1.57 8.15 -6.23
CA MET A 103 -1.46 9.37 -5.43
C MET A 103 -0.91 9.12 -4.01
N ASN A 104 -0.62 7.86 -3.67
CA ASN A 104 -0.01 7.50 -2.39
C ASN A 104 1.20 8.37 -1.99
N PRO A 105 2.16 8.75 -2.86
CA PRO A 105 3.28 9.62 -2.47
C PRO A 105 2.82 10.99 -1.93
N VAL A 106 1.80 11.56 -2.56
CA VAL A 106 1.28 12.88 -2.18
C VAL A 106 0.53 12.80 -0.85
N VAL A 107 -0.36 11.81 -0.71
CA VAL A 107 -1.12 11.59 0.53
C VAL A 107 -0.19 11.20 1.68
N THR A 108 0.79 10.32 1.43
CA THR A 108 1.81 9.94 2.43
C THR A 108 2.62 11.14 2.89
N ALA A 109 3.03 12.06 1.98
CA ALA A 109 3.75 13.27 2.34
C ALA A 109 2.93 14.19 3.24
N VAL A 110 1.63 14.37 2.95
CA VAL A 110 0.70 15.15 3.79
C VAL A 110 0.54 14.51 5.16
N LEU A 111 0.30 13.20 5.22
CA LEU A 111 0.16 12.49 6.48
C LEU A 111 1.46 12.51 7.30
N ALA A 112 2.62 12.40 6.63
CA ALA A 112 3.92 12.49 7.30
C ALA A 112 4.13 13.88 7.94
N THR A 113 3.72 14.97 7.28
CA THR A 113 3.78 16.32 7.88
C THR A 113 2.90 16.41 9.12
N MET A 114 1.69 15.86 9.07
CA MET A 114 0.75 15.91 10.20
C MET A 114 1.19 15.06 11.38
N PHE A 115 1.72 13.85 11.13
CA PHE A 115 2.02 12.88 12.19
C PHE A 115 3.50 12.85 12.61
N LEU A 116 4.41 13.32 11.76
CA LEU A 116 5.85 13.36 12.03
C LEU A 116 6.35 14.79 12.31
N GLY A 117 5.47 15.81 12.25
CA GLY A 117 5.81 17.20 12.52
C GLY A 117 6.67 17.87 11.44
N GLU A 118 6.74 17.32 10.25
CA GLU A 118 7.45 17.94 9.13
C GLU A 118 6.69 19.18 8.63
N GLY A 119 7.39 20.26 8.27
CA GLY A 119 6.78 21.48 7.78
C GLY A 119 6.05 21.29 6.42
N MET A 120 4.83 21.83 6.29
CA MET A 120 4.11 21.90 5.02
C MET A 120 4.74 22.97 4.12
N THR A 121 5.20 22.58 2.95
CA THR A 121 5.74 23.53 1.96
C THR A 121 4.72 23.83 0.85
N TRP A 122 4.78 25.02 0.25
CA TRP A 122 3.90 25.40 -0.87
C TRP A 122 3.99 24.41 -2.04
N THR A 123 5.16 23.82 -2.25
CA THR A 123 5.35 22.81 -3.30
C THR A 123 4.63 21.50 -2.98
N ARG A 124 4.56 21.10 -1.69
CA ARG A 124 3.74 19.94 -1.25
C ARG A 124 2.24 20.23 -1.45
N VAL A 125 1.80 21.46 -1.18
CA VAL A 125 0.42 21.91 -1.47
C VAL A 125 0.15 21.82 -2.98
N GLY A 126 1.06 22.31 -3.82
CA GLY A 126 0.95 22.21 -5.28
C GLY A 126 0.87 20.75 -5.77
N ALA A 127 1.69 19.86 -5.21
CA ALA A 127 1.64 18.42 -5.52
C ALA A 127 0.29 17.79 -5.10
N LEU A 128 -0.26 18.21 -3.95
CA LEU A 128 -1.59 17.74 -3.50
C LEU A 128 -2.70 18.21 -4.46
N VAL A 129 -2.68 19.47 -4.88
CA VAL A 129 -3.65 20.00 -5.85
C VAL A 129 -3.57 19.24 -7.17
N LEU A 130 -2.36 19.04 -7.71
CA LEU A 130 -2.15 18.24 -8.92
C LEU A 130 -2.64 16.78 -8.73
N GLY A 131 -2.42 16.20 -7.57
CA GLY A 131 -2.92 14.87 -7.24
C GLY A 131 -4.45 14.78 -7.27
N VAL A 132 -5.13 15.76 -6.68
CA VAL A 132 -6.60 15.86 -6.73
C VAL A 132 -7.07 16.02 -8.19
N LEU A 133 -6.43 16.89 -8.98
CA LEU A 133 -6.75 17.06 -10.40
C LEU A 133 -6.53 15.78 -11.20
N ALA A 134 -5.49 15.02 -10.91
CA ALA A 134 -5.22 13.72 -11.54
C ALA A 134 -6.34 12.70 -11.26
N VAL A 135 -6.81 12.62 -10.01
CA VAL A 135 -7.94 11.75 -9.62
C VAL A 135 -9.22 12.20 -10.33
N LEU A 136 -9.51 13.50 -10.33
CA LEU A 136 -10.70 14.03 -11.01
C LEU A 136 -10.67 13.75 -12.50
N ALA A 137 -9.51 13.93 -13.16
CA ALA A 137 -9.33 13.62 -14.59
C ALA A 137 -9.53 12.11 -14.86
N ALA A 138 -8.93 11.25 -14.06
CA ALA A 138 -9.08 9.80 -14.20
C ALA A 138 -10.53 9.32 -13.98
N CYS A 139 -11.30 10.03 -13.14
CA CYS A 139 -12.70 9.71 -12.85
C CYS A 139 -13.69 10.45 -13.76
N ALA A 140 -13.22 11.38 -14.61
CA ALA A 140 -14.09 12.30 -15.37
C ALA A 140 -15.14 11.56 -16.20
N GLY A 141 -14.75 10.50 -16.92
CA GLY A 141 -15.68 9.70 -17.73
C GLY A 141 -16.82 9.09 -16.89
N ARG A 142 -16.52 8.58 -15.70
CA ARG A 142 -17.53 8.02 -14.80
C ARG A 142 -18.39 9.10 -14.13
N LEU A 143 -17.80 10.21 -13.73
CA LEU A 143 -18.51 11.34 -13.13
C LEU A 143 -19.52 11.94 -14.11
N ILE A 144 -19.12 12.10 -15.39
CA ILE A 144 -20.00 12.59 -16.45
C ILE A 144 -21.11 11.60 -16.76
N ALA A 145 -20.81 10.31 -16.86
CA ALA A 145 -21.78 9.28 -17.17
C ALA A 145 -22.85 9.08 -16.08
N ILE A 146 -22.48 9.23 -14.80
CA ILE A 146 -23.34 8.95 -13.65
C ILE A 146 -23.97 10.23 -13.06
N GLY A 147 -23.36 11.40 -13.32
CA GLY A 147 -23.83 12.71 -12.82
C GLY A 147 -23.70 12.91 -11.30
N ARG A 148 -23.03 11.99 -10.61
CA ARG A 148 -22.79 12.03 -9.15
C ARG A 148 -21.47 11.34 -8.79
N VAL A 149 -21.00 11.57 -7.56
CA VAL A 149 -19.84 10.83 -7.03
C VAL A 149 -20.23 9.35 -6.91
N ASP A 150 -19.49 8.51 -7.62
CA ASP A 150 -19.73 7.07 -7.68
C ASP A 150 -19.13 6.37 -6.44
N THR A 151 -19.82 5.36 -5.94
CA THR A 151 -19.35 4.47 -4.86
C THR A 151 -17.96 3.90 -5.17
N VAL A 152 -17.69 3.59 -6.44
CA VAL A 152 -16.37 3.11 -6.90
C VAL A 152 -15.27 4.10 -6.56
N VAL A 153 -15.47 5.39 -6.85
CA VAL A 153 -14.47 6.43 -6.56
C VAL A 153 -14.25 6.57 -5.05
N LEU A 154 -15.32 6.55 -4.26
CA LEU A 154 -15.21 6.60 -2.80
C LEU A 154 -14.43 5.40 -2.24
N LEU A 155 -14.71 4.19 -2.70
CA LEU A 155 -13.97 2.99 -2.30
C LEU A 155 -12.48 3.10 -2.64
N LEU A 156 -12.14 3.57 -3.83
CA LEU A 156 -10.74 3.74 -4.24
C LEU A 156 -10.03 4.85 -3.45
N LEU A 157 -10.71 5.92 -3.09
CA LEU A 157 -10.17 6.96 -2.21
C LEU A 157 -9.92 6.44 -0.79
N VAL A 158 -10.84 5.64 -0.24
CA VAL A 158 -10.63 4.98 1.06
C VAL A 158 -9.45 4.02 0.99
N ALA A 159 -9.32 3.25 -0.09
CA ALA A 159 -8.17 2.37 -0.31
C ALA A 159 -6.85 3.15 -0.36
N LEU A 160 -6.81 4.30 -1.04
CA LEU A 160 -5.65 5.20 -1.09
C LEU A 160 -5.29 5.74 0.30
N LEU A 161 -6.28 6.24 1.06
CA LEU A 161 -6.05 6.73 2.42
C LEU A 161 -5.55 5.62 3.35
N ALA A 162 -6.11 4.42 3.22
CA ALA A 162 -5.75 3.27 4.04
C ALA A 162 -4.29 2.84 3.82
N ILE A 163 -3.83 2.71 2.56
CA ILE A 163 -2.44 2.35 2.30
C ILE A 163 -1.47 3.46 2.69
N SER A 164 -1.83 4.74 2.47
CA SER A 164 -0.99 5.88 2.80
C SER A 164 -0.82 6.02 4.32
N ALA A 165 -1.93 5.99 5.07
CA ALA A 165 -1.92 6.04 6.53
C ALA A 165 -1.23 4.81 7.13
N GLY A 166 -1.52 3.63 6.60
CA GLY A 166 -0.91 2.38 7.04
C GLY A 166 0.60 2.36 6.82
N GLY A 167 1.11 2.89 5.70
CA GLY A 167 2.54 3.01 5.42
C GLY A 167 3.27 3.94 6.39
N VAL A 168 2.71 5.11 6.69
CA VAL A 168 3.25 6.05 7.69
C VAL A 168 3.21 5.43 9.09
N TYR A 169 2.10 4.77 9.43
CA TYR A 169 1.94 4.06 10.70
C TYR A 169 2.96 2.92 10.87
N GLN A 170 3.13 2.12 9.81
CA GLN A 170 4.13 1.04 9.74
C GLN A 170 5.54 1.58 10.01
N GLN A 171 5.92 2.67 9.32
CA GLN A 171 7.23 3.29 9.51
C GLN A 171 7.43 3.78 10.94
N ARG A 172 6.43 4.41 11.53
CA ARG A 172 6.54 5.02 12.87
C ARG A 172 6.60 4.00 14.00
N PHE A 173 5.80 2.95 13.93
CA PHE A 173 5.56 2.05 15.06
C PHE A 173 6.06 0.61 14.86
N CYS A 174 6.39 0.20 13.63
CA CYS A 174 6.71 -1.19 13.32
C CYS A 174 8.10 -1.38 12.69
N SER A 175 8.91 -0.32 12.51
CA SER A 175 10.20 -0.39 11.81
C SER A 175 11.24 -1.32 12.45
N GLY A 176 11.14 -1.57 13.76
CA GLY A 176 12.04 -2.48 14.50
C GLY A 176 11.62 -3.96 14.48
N VAL A 177 10.47 -4.30 13.86
CA VAL A 177 9.96 -5.67 13.83
C VAL A 177 10.46 -6.41 12.59
N ASP A 178 10.79 -7.70 12.74
CA ASP A 178 11.15 -8.54 11.59
C ASP A 178 10.02 -8.54 10.55
N PHE A 179 10.38 -8.25 9.29
CA PHE A 179 9.42 -8.09 8.20
C PHE A 179 8.62 -9.37 7.92
N ARG A 180 9.16 -10.56 8.24
CA ARG A 180 8.48 -11.86 8.05
C ARG A 180 7.37 -12.04 9.08
N ALA A 181 7.66 -11.76 10.35
CA ALA A 181 6.64 -11.75 11.39
C ALA A 181 5.56 -10.69 11.12
N THR A 182 5.99 -9.49 10.70
CA THR A 182 5.08 -8.40 10.32
C THR A 182 4.15 -8.82 9.18
N ALA A 183 4.69 -9.35 8.08
CA ALA A 183 3.89 -9.75 6.93
C ALA A 183 2.91 -10.90 7.27
N ALA A 184 3.35 -11.87 8.08
CA ALA A 184 2.49 -12.96 8.55
C ALA A 184 1.31 -12.43 9.39
N LEU A 185 1.58 -11.60 10.40
CA LEU A 185 0.57 -11.04 11.29
C LEU A 185 -0.40 -10.10 10.55
N GLN A 186 0.11 -9.29 9.62
CA GLN A 186 -0.72 -8.38 8.83
C GLN A 186 -1.68 -9.12 7.89
N ASN A 187 -1.25 -10.23 7.28
CA ASN A 187 -2.16 -11.08 6.51
C ASN A 187 -3.15 -11.80 7.42
N GLY A 188 -2.69 -12.33 8.56
CA GLY A 188 -3.56 -13.02 9.52
C GLY A 188 -4.66 -12.12 10.08
N VAL A 189 -4.34 -10.89 10.51
CA VAL A 189 -5.35 -9.96 11.04
C VAL A 189 -6.32 -9.49 9.97
N ALA A 190 -5.89 -9.35 8.71
CA ALA A 190 -6.74 -8.94 7.61
C ALA A 190 -7.83 -9.98 7.29
N LEU A 191 -7.63 -11.24 7.64
CA LEU A 191 -8.64 -12.28 7.48
C LEU A 191 -9.86 -12.05 8.38
N LEU A 192 -9.70 -11.43 9.56
CA LEU A 192 -10.80 -11.22 10.51
C LEU A 192 -11.95 -10.39 9.94
N PRO A 193 -11.74 -9.15 9.45
CA PRO A 193 -12.83 -8.37 8.87
C PRO A 193 -13.38 -9.01 7.59
N VAL A 194 -12.57 -9.72 6.80
CA VAL A 194 -13.04 -10.46 5.63
C VAL A 194 -13.96 -11.60 6.04
N ALA A 195 -13.63 -12.35 7.09
CA ALA A 195 -14.48 -13.41 7.62
C ALA A 195 -15.83 -12.87 8.11
N VAL A 196 -15.81 -11.71 8.79
CA VAL A 196 -17.07 -11.04 9.21
C VAL A 196 -17.88 -10.60 7.99
N LEU A 197 -17.27 -9.98 6.99
CA LEU A 197 -17.99 -9.56 5.77
C LEU A 197 -18.52 -10.74 4.97
N ALA A 198 -17.83 -11.87 4.95
CA ALA A 198 -18.26 -13.10 4.28
C ALA A 198 -19.53 -13.72 4.88
N THR A 199 -19.92 -13.33 6.11
CA THR A 199 -21.20 -13.77 6.70
C THR A 199 -22.40 -13.03 6.12
N VAL A 200 -22.20 -11.81 5.60
CA VAL A 200 -23.26 -10.93 5.09
C VAL A 200 -23.16 -10.65 3.58
N MET A 201 -22.03 -10.98 2.98
CA MET A 201 -21.77 -10.82 1.53
C MET A 201 -21.69 -12.18 0.83
N PRO A 202 -22.03 -12.25 -0.46
CA PRO A 202 -21.92 -13.48 -1.22
C PRO A 202 -20.49 -14.10 -1.14
N PHE A 203 -20.44 -15.41 -0.88
CA PHE A 203 -19.22 -16.20 -0.91
C PHE A 203 -19.38 -17.28 -1.97
N THR A 204 -19.14 -16.91 -3.25
CA THR A 204 -19.42 -17.75 -4.40
C THR A 204 -18.17 -17.91 -5.28
N VAL A 205 -18.07 -19.08 -5.92
CA VAL A 205 -17.04 -19.37 -6.94
C VAL A 205 -17.78 -19.75 -8.23
N ALA A 206 -17.74 -18.84 -9.22
CA ALA A 206 -18.45 -19.02 -10.50
C ALA A 206 -17.67 -19.92 -11.45
N ASP A 207 -16.34 -19.79 -11.48
CA ASP A 207 -15.44 -20.59 -12.33
C ASP A 207 -14.29 -21.12 -11.47
N PRO A 208 -14.35 -22.38 -11.00
CA PRO A 208 -13.35 -22.95 -10.09
C PRO A 208 -11.93 -22.98 -10.66
N TRP A 209 -11.75 -23.30 -11.95
CA TRP A 209 -10.42 -23.39 -12.54
C TRP A 209 -9.77 -22.03 -12.73
N LYS A 210 -10.53 -21.07 -13.24
CA LYS A 210 -10.08 -19.69 -13.37
C LYS A 210 -9.81 -19.07 -11.99
N ALA A 211 -10.70 -19.32 -11.02
CA ALA A 211 -10.54 -18.89 -9.64
C ALA A 211 -9.26 -19.45 -9.00
N ALA A 212 -9.00 -20.76 -9.15
CA ALA A 212 -7.80 -21.38 -8.59
C ALA A 212 -6.52 -20.77 -9.17
N GLY A 213 -6.43 -20.57 -10.48
CA GLY A 213 -5.29 -19.94 -11.13
C GLY A 213 -5.09 -18.49 -10.70
N ALA A 214 -6.17 -17.69 -10.67
CA ALA A 214 -6.13 -16.29 -10.27
C ALA A 214 -5.78 -16.14 -8.77
N VAL A 215 -6.37 -16.96 -7.90
CA VAL A 215 -6.06 -16.97 -6.45
C VAL A 215 -4.60 -17.39 -6.22
N ALA A 216 -4.11 -18.44 -6.89
CA ALA A 216 -2.71 -18.84 -6.77
C ALA A 216 -1.78 -17.69 -7.14
N ALA A 217 -2.05 -16.97 -8.25
CA ALA A 217 -1.28 -15.80 -8.66
C ALA A 217 -1.37 -14.65 -7.65
N VAL A 218 -2.56 -14.33 -7.12
CA VAL A 218 -2.75 -13.31 -6.08
C VAL A 218 -1.98 -13.67 -4.82
N VAL A 219 -2.06 -14.91 -4.36
CA VAL A 219 -1.41 -15.39 -3.13
C VAL A 219 0.10 -15.36 -3.28
N LEU A 220 0.64 -15.94 -4.34
CA LEU A 220 2.10 -16.07 -4.50
C LEU A 220 2.75 -14.73 -4.84
N PHE A 221 2.26 -14.03 -5.86
CA PHE A 221 2.94 -12.84 -6.38
C PHE A 221 2.55 -11.56 -5.63
N ASN A 222 1.28 -11.40 -5.26
CA ASN A 222 0.84 -10.17 -4.65
C ASN A 222 0.80 -10.24 -3.11
N ALA A 223 0.14 -11.22 -2.51
CA ALA A 223 0.00 -11.26 -1.06
C ALA A 223 1.27 -11.76 -0.33
N THR A 224 2.01 -12.72 -0.91
CA THR A 224 3.23 -13.24 -0.28
C THR A 224 4.45 -12.45 -0.70
N LEU A 225 4.79 -12.45 -1.98
CA LEU A 225 6.04 -11.83 -2.45
C LEU A 225 5.98 -10.31 -2.39
N CYS A 226 4.98 -9.69 -3.01
CA CYS A 226 4.88 -8.23 -3.09
C CYS A 226 4.73 -7.59 -1.72
N MET A 227 3.80 -8.08 -0.87
CA MET A 227 3.60 -7.49 0.47
C MET A 227 4.80 -7.68 1.38
N THR A 228 5.51 -8.80 1.28
CA THR A 228 6.77 -8.99 1.99
C THR A 228 7.84 -8.00 1.54
N LEU A 229 8.00 -7.80 0.23
CA LEU A 229 8.90 -6.79 -0.32
C LEU A 229 8.49 -5.37 0.10
N TYR A 230 7.19 -5.08 0.14
CA TYR A 230 6.64 -3.78 0.57
C TYR A 230 6.97 -3.47 2.02
N VAL A 231 6.67 -4.39 2.95
CA VAL A 231 6.98 -4.22 4.38
C VAL A 231 8.48 -4.08 4.60
N ARG A 232 9.29 -4.95 3.97
CA ARG A 232 10.75 -4.88 4.04
C ARG A 232 11.28 -3.57 3.48
N ALA A 233 10.73 -3.08 2.38
CA ALA A 233 11.15 -1.83 1.78
C ALA A 233 10.80 -0.62 2.68
N ILE A 234 9.63 -0.59 3.31
CA ILE A 234 9.27 0.46 4.28
C ILE A 234 10.23 0.45 5.46
N ASN A 235 10.52 -0.72 6.04
CA ASN A 235 11.40 -0.84 7.18
C ASN A 235 12.84 -0.39 6.86
N ASN A 236 13.33 -0.66 5.65
CA ASN A 236 14.72 -0.36 5.27
C ASN A 236 14.90 1.02 4.63
N PHE A 237 13.90 1.53 3.91
CA PHE A 237 14.01 2.73 3.07
C PHE A 237 12.99 3.81 3.42
N GLY A 238 12.01 3.51 4.27
CA GLY A 238 10.94 4.39 4.72
C GLY A 238 9.73 4.44 3.77
N ALA A 239 8.58 4.84 4.33
CA ALA A 239 7.30 4.87 3.61
C ALA A 239 7.34 5.85 2.42
N ALA A 240 7.97 7.01 2.57
CA ALA A 240 8.07 8.00 1.49
C ALA A 240 8.83 7.49 0.28
N ALA A 241 9.96 6.75 0.48
CA ALA A 241 10.73 6.18 -0.62
C ALA A 241 9.94 5.09 -1.37
N VAL A 242 9.22 4.24 -0.63
CA VAL A 242 8.36 3.20 -1.20
C VAL A 242 7.17 3.81 -1.92
N ALA A 243 6.55 4.84 -1.34
CA ALA A 243 5.42 5.55 -1.95
C ALA A 243 5.77 6.13 -3.32
N MET A 244 7.02 6.59 -3.54
CA MET A 244 7.46 7.11 -4.84
C MET A 244 7.37 6.09 -5.98
N LEU A 245 7.41 4.78 -5.69
CA LEU A 245 7.25 3.74 -6.70
C LEU A 245 5.82 3.73 -7.29
N PHE A 246 4.84 4.19 -6.51
CA PHE A 246 3.44 4.27 -6.96
C PHE A 246 3.23 5.24 -8.14
N ALA A 247 4.16 6.15 -8.38
CA ALA A 247 4.13 6.99 -9.58
C ALA A 247 4.30 6.18 -10.89
N VAL A 248 5.01 5.05 -10.84
CA VAL A 248 5.29 4.20 -12.01
C VAL A 248 4.29 3.03 -12.13
N ILE A 249 3.72 2.60 -11.01
CA ILE A 249 2.80 1.46 -10.94
C ILE A 249 1.64 1.56 -11.95
N PRO A 250 0.95 2.71 -12.15
CA PRO A 250 -0.16 2.77 -13.09
C PRO A 250 0.23 2.52 -14.54
N ALA A 251 1.42 2.97 -14.96
CA ALA A 251 1.90 2.72 -16.31
C ALA A 251 2.11 1.21 -16.54
N VAL A 252 2.78 0.54 -15.59
CA VAL A 252 2.99 -0.92 -15.64
C VAL A 252 1.66 -1.67 -15.52
N ALA A 253 0.76 -1.25 -14.61
CA ALA A 253 -0.56 -1.86 -14.45
C ALA A 253 -1.42 -1.68 -15.70
N GLY A 254 -1.34 -0.54 -16.37
CA GLY A 254 -2.05 -0.27 -17.63
C GLY A 254 -1.61 -1.23 -18.74
N VAL A 255 -0.30 -1.39 -18.92
CA VAL A 255 0.26 -2.34 -19.91
C VAL A 255 -0.16 -3.78 -19.57
N LEU A 256 -0.02 -4.19 -18.31
CA LEU A 256 -0.42 -5.54 -17.88
C LEU A 256 -1.92 -5.78 -18.01
N SER A 257 -2.76 -4.79 -17.67
CA SER A 257 -4.22 -4.90 -17.83
C SER A 257 -4.64 -4.96 -19.29
N TRP A 258 -3.95 -4.24 -20.18
CA TRP A 258 -4.18 -4.35 -21.61
C TRP A 258 -3.81 -5.74 -22.14
N LEU A 259 -2.64 -6.25 -21.79
CA LEU A 259 -2.17 -7.57 -22.24
C LEU A 259 -3.01 -8.73 -21.68
N MET A 260 -3.42 -8.65 -20.40
CA MET A 260 -4.10 -9.76 -19.71
C MET A 260 -5.63 -9.71 -19.83
N LEU A 261 -6.22 -8.51 -19.90
CA LEU A 261 -7.67 -8.28 -19.83
C LEU A 261 -8.22 -7.63 -21.09
N GLY A 262 -7.37 -7.19 -22.04
CA GLY A 262 -7.79 -6.38 -23.19
C GLY A 262 -8.32 -4.99 -22.82
N GLN A 263 -8.18 -4.55 -21.57
CA GLN A 263 -8.67 -3.26 -21.09
C GLN A 263 -7.79 -2.13 -21.62
N ARG A 264 -8.35 -1.28 -22.47
CA ARG A 264 -7.67 -0.06 -22.92
C ARG A 264 -7.98 1.08 -21.98
N PRO A 265 -6.97 1.87 -21.50
CA PRO A 265 -7.23 3.07 -20.71
C PRO A 265 -8.01 4.08 -21.57
N ASP A 266 -9.04 4.68 -20.99
CA ASP A 266 -9.74 5.81 -21.62
C ASP A 266 -8.89 7.10 -21.54
N ILE A 267 -9.35 8.17 -22.22
CA ILE A 267 -8.63 9.44 -22.27
C ILE A 267 -8.50 10.06 -20.86
N GLY A 268 -9.54 9.94 -20.01
CA GLY A 268 -9.52 10.45 -18.64
C GLY A 268 -8.46 9.75 -17.79
N ILE A 269 -8.36 8.42 -17.88
CA ILE A 269 -7.32 7.64 -17.22
C ILE A 269 -5.93 8.02 -17.73
N ALA A 270 -5.75 8.21 -19.06
CA ALA A 270 -4.47 8.62 -19.62
C ALA A 270 -4.04 10.02 -19.14
N VAL A 271 -4.95 10.99 -19.12
CA VAL A 271 -4.70 12.33 -18.57
C VAL A 271 -4.39 12.25 -17.07
N GLY A 272 -5.18 11.50 -16.29
CA GLY A 272 -4.96 11.27 -14.87
C GLY A 272 -3.57 10.68 -14.58
N LEU A 273 -3.10 9.75 -15.42
CA LEU A 273 -1.77 9.16 -15.33
C LEU A 273 -0.65 10.22 -15.51
N VAL A 274 -0.77 11.06 -16.54
CA VAL A 274 0.23 12.12 -16.83
C VAL A 274 0.26 13.16 -15.72
N VAL A 275 -0.91 13.66 -15.31
CA VAL A 275 -1.01 14.67 -14.23
C VAL A 275 -0.55 14.11 -12.89
N GLY A 276 -0.91 12.84 -12.61
CA GLY A 276 -0.47 12.12 -11.41
C GLY A 276 1.04 11.91 -11.37
N ALA A 277 1.65 11.54 -12.50
CA ALA A 277 3.11 11.43 -12.60
C ALA A 277 3.80 12.79 -12.34
N ALA A 278 3.23 13.91 -12.85
CA ALA A 278 3.74 15.25 -12.58
C ALA A 278 3.62 15.63 -11.09
N ALA A 279 2.49 15.29 -10.43
CA ALA A 279 2.31 15.49 -8.99
C ALA A 279 3.35 14.74 -8.15
N CYS A 280 3.57 13.47 -8.48
CA CYS A 280 4.56 12.65 -7.80
C CYS A 280 5.99 13.16 -8.02
N TRP A 281 6.32 13.58 -9.24
CA TRP A 281 7.63 14.15 -9.55
C TRP A 281 7.89 15.46 -8.80
N LEU A 282 6.88 16.35 -8.73
CA LEU A 282 6.97 17.57 -7.96
C LEU A 282 7.22 17.28 -6.47
N ASN A 283 6.46 16.35 -5.90
CA ASN A 283 6.65 15.91 -4.51
C ASN A 283 8.06 15.32 -4.27
N ALA A 284 8.59 14.54 -5.23
CA ALA A 284 9.93 13.97 -5.15
C ALA A 284 11.04 15.03 -5.13
N ARG A 285 10.90 16.08 -5.94
CA ARG A 285 11.87 17.20 -5.95
C ARG A 285 11.94 17.90 -4.60
N VAL A 286 10.79 18.17 -3.99
CA VAL A 286 10.74 18.80 -2.66
C VAL A 286 11.45 17.96 -1.62
N SER A 287 11.20 16.66 -1.62
CA SER A 287 11.83 15.74 -0.66
C SER A 287 13.35 15.66 -0.82
N ARG A 288 13.88 15.85 -2.04
CA ARG A 288 15.33 15.95 -2.30
C ARG A 288 15.90 17.27 -1.80
N GLN A 289 15.27 18.39 -2.12
CA GLN A 289 15.73 19.72 -1.68
C GLN A 289 15.75 19.85 -0.15
N GLN A 290 14.76 19.29 0.54
CA GLN A 290 14.74 19.28 2.01
C GLN A 290 15.90 18.48 2.60
N ARG A 291 16.28 17.35 1.98
CA ARG A 291 17.46 16.56 2.40
C ARG A 291 18.78 17.28 2.13
N GLU A 292 18.87 18.04 1.06
CA GLU A 292 20.08 18.84 0.72
C GLU A 292 20.22 20.05 1.64
N ASN A 293 19.12 20.68 2.06
CA ASN A 293 19.09 21.84 2.93
C ASN A 293 19.21 21.50 4.43
N ASP A 294 19.08 20.24 4.82
CA ASP A 294 19.30 19.72 6.19
C ASP A 294 20.40 18.65 6.21
N PRO A 295 21.66 19.04 5.98
CA PRO A 295 22.79 18.12 6.02
C PRO A 295 23.10 17.60 7.42
N THR A 296 22.51 18.18 8.48
CA THR A 296 22.81 17.83 9.86
C THR A 296 21.94 16.72 10.43
N GLY A 297 20.87 16.29 9.71
CA GLY A 297 20.15 15.05 10.02
C GLY A 297 19.66 14.86 11.46
N ASP A 298 19.41 15.97 12.19
CA ASP A 298 18.91 15.91 13.57
C ASP A 298 17.37 15.77 13.59
N GLY A 299 16.88 14.76 12.88
CA GLY A 299 15.48 14.30 12.87
C GLY A 299 15.21 13.23 13.91
N GLY A 300 15.64 13.40 15.14
CA GLY A 300 15.39 12.40 16.17
C GLY A 300 16.10 12.68 17.48
N ARG A 301 15.54 13.54 18.30
CA ARG A 301 15.76 13.43 19.75
C ARG A 301 15.28 12.06 20.20
N GLN A 302 16.12 11.05 20.04
CA GLN A 302 16.04 9.86 20.85
C GLN A 302 16.26 10.34 22.29
N HIS A 303 15.27 10.18 23.15
CA HIS A 303 15.45 10.19 24.59
C HIS A 303 16.66 9.30 24.90
N ARG A 304 17.81 9.95 25.13
CA ARG A 304 18.94 9.33 25.77
C ARG A 304 18.45 9.03 27.17
N VAL A 305 18.09 7.80 27.44
CA VAL A 305 17.97 7.28 28.79
C VAL A 305 19.41 7.32 29.31
N ASP A 306 19.71 8.31 30.18
CA ASP A 306 20.98 8.37 30.90
C ASP A 306 21.09 7.07 31.70
N PRO A 307 22.22 6.34 31.60
CA PRO A 307 22.48 5.24 32.51
C PRO A 307 22.61 5.81 33.91
N ILE A 308 21.75 5.37 34.81
CA ILE A 308 21.84 5.64 36.25
C ILE A 308 23.23 5.21 36.68
N HIS A 309 24.04 6.18 37.09
CA HIS A 309 25.32 5.99 37.77
C HIS A 309 25.02 5.31 39.10
N ASP A 310 25.27 4.01 39.20
CA ASP A 310 25.45 3.35 40.49
C ASP A 310 26.72 3.89 41.11
N ALA A 311 26.56 4.77 42.10
CA ALA A 311 27.63 5.18 42.99
C ALA A 311 27.93 4.02 43.96
N PRO A 312 29.20 3.68 44.21
CA PRO A 312 29.53 2.66 45.19
C PRO A 312 29.29 3.20 46.59
N VAL A 313 28.48 2.50 47.36
CA VAL A 313 28.34 2.71 48.80
C VAL A 313 29.57 2.12 49.45
N THR A 314 30.48 2.99 49.92
CA THR A 314 31.50 2.66 50.92
C THR A 314 30.94 3.01 52.28
N GLY A 315 30.91 2.03 53.18
CA GLY A 315 30.58 2.17 54.59
C GLY A 315 30.23 0.83 55.21
#